data_0abbdfdd2d71705b737b6c0b94d6635e
#
_entry.id   0abbdfdd2d71705b737b6c0b94d6635e
#
_cell.length_a   1.000
_cell.length_b   1.000
_cell.length_c   1.000
_cell.angle_alpha   90.00
_cell.angle_beta   90.00
_cell.angle_gamma   90.00
#
_symmetry.space_group_name_H-M   'P 1'
#
loop_
_entity.id
_entity.type
_entity.pdbx_description
1 polymer ?
#
loop_
_entity_poly.entity_id
_entity_poly.type
_entity_poly.pdbx_seq_one_letter_code
_entity_poly.pdbx_strand_id
1 'polypeptide(L)'
;MTRKLITAASITVLLALAVGAALAPAPADAADSVEPGRFVWHDLLTKDVSAAKRFYGELFGWRFEDTKRGDRPYVLARSAGTLVAGIVDVNANANAGPQWLSYLSVADVDKTVQQVRSDGGRVLVEPRNFPSARAAVIADPQGAPLGLAQVRRNLPDPVNPAPGQFFWDEYLARDAGKALDFYKRLAGFESAISESRQGIEYHVLRKARARAGLFQLPATTSGVEPNWLPYVLVNDPAALGARVGGLGGRILLPAAPERRNGSLVVIADPGGAPLALQKYPF
;
A
#
# COMPACT_ATOMS: atom_id res chain seq x y z
N MET A 1 4.64 -35.03 -4.45
CA MET A 1 4.96 -33.80 -3.69
C MET A 1 5.98 -32.99 -4.50
N THR A 2 5.51 -32.15 -5.39
CA THR A 2 6.35 -31.37 -6.31
C THR A 2 6.27 -29.89 -5.87
N ARG A 3 7.33 -29.42 -5.23
CA ARG A 3 7.53 -27.99 -4.97
C ARG A 3 7.64 -27.26 -6.31
N LYS A 4 6.60 -26.53 -6.68
CA LYS A 4 6.69 -25.54 -7.76
C LYS A 4 7.52 -24.38 -7.22
N LEU A 5 8.76 -24.34 -7.60
CA LEU A 5 9.59 -23.14 -7.58
C LEU A 5 8.87 -22.08 -8.42
N ILE A 6 8.39 -21.03 -7.77
CA ILE A 6 7.88 -19.85 -8.44
C ILE A 6 9.11 -19.12 -9.00
N THR A 7 9.43 -19.40 -10.22
CA THR A 7 10.45 -18.65 -10.98
C THR A 7 9.99 -17.19 -11.08
N ALA A 8 10.91 -16.29 -10.79
CA ALA A 8 10.75 -14.84 -10.89
C ALA A 8 10.45 -14.46 -12.36
N ALA A 9 9.17 -14.52 -12.74
CA ALA A 9 8.73 -13.99 -14.01
C ALA A 9 8.44 -12.51 -13.86
N SER A 10 8.98 -11.73 -14.77
CA SER A 10 8.95 -10.27 -14.82
C SER A 10 7.55 -9.70 -14.57
N ILE A 11 7.34 -9.13 -13.39
CA ILE A 11 6.12 -8.39 -13.07
C ILE A 11 6.21 -7.07 -13.83
N THR A 12 5.65 -7.03 -15.04
CA THR A 12 5.42 -5.76 -15.74
C THR A 12 4.19 -5.10 -15.12
N VAL A 13 4.29 -4.69 -13.85
CA VAL A 13 3.27 -3.91 -13.19
C VAL A 13 3.35 -2.49 -13.74
N LEU A 14 2.28 -2.03 -14.35
CA LEU A 14 2.17 -0.64 -14.79
C LEU A 14 1.79 0.22 -13.61
N LEU A 15 2.74 1.03 -13.22
CA LEU A 15 2.61 2.03 -12.19
C LEU A 15 1.56 3.08 -12.56
N ALA A 16 0.63 3.30 -11.66
CA ALA A 16 -0.40 4.29 -11.79
C ALA A 16 -0.38 5.27 -10.60
N LEU A 17 0.32 6.42 -10.75
CA LEU A 17 0.18 7.56 -9.85
C LEU A 17 -0.67 8.63 -10.54
N ALA A 18 -1.93 8.75 -10.15
CA ALA A 18 -2.78 9.84 -10.58
C ALA A 18 -2.90 10.88 -9.48
N VAL A 19 -2.10 11.93 -9.58
CA VAL A 19 -2.36 13.19 -8.92
C VAL A 19 -2.74 14.17 -10.02
N GLY A 20 -4.01 14.16 -10.38
CA GLY A 20 -4.55 14.97 -11.45
C GLY A 20 -5.38 16.13 -10.92
N ALA A 21 -4.87 17.33 -11.02
CA ALA A 21 -5.67 18.50 -11.32
C ALA A 21 -5.02 19.16 -12.52
N ALA A 22 -5.78 19.32 -13.60
CA ALA A 22 -5.31 20.02 -14.76
C ALA A 22 -5.04 21.49 -14.42
N LEU A 23 -3.76 21.86 -14.39
CA LEU A 23 -3.27 23.25 -14.45
C LEU A 23 -1.95 23.26 -15.21
N ALA A 24 -1.76 24.30 -16.01
CA ALA A 24 -0.63 24.50 -16.90
C ALA A 24 0.75 24.32 -16.22
N PRO A 25 1.80 23.98 -16.97
CA PRO A 25 3.12 23.72 -16.39
C PRO A 25 3.71 25.01 -15.83
N ALA A 26 3.91 25.06 -14.50
CA ALA A 26 4.76 26.03 -13.86
C ALA A 26 6.22 25.53 -13.84
N PRO A 27 7.24 26.42 -13.83
CA PRO A 27 8.64 26.03 -13.82
C PRO A 27 8.99 25.23 -12.56
N ALA A 28 9.88 24.26 -12.72
CA ALA A 28 10.32 23.37 -11.66
C ALA A 28 11.27 24.09 -10.71
N ASP A 29 10.72 24.72 -9.67
CA ASP A 29 11.50 25.15 -8.52
C ASP A 29 11.50 24.04 -7.45
N ALA A 30 12.66 23.81 -6.84
CA ALA A 30 12.96 22.75 -5.90
C ALA A 30 12.17 22.81 -4.56
N ALA A 31 11.20 23.71 -4.44
CA ALA A 31 10.43 23.98 -3.20
C ALA A 31 9.20 23.07 -3.01
N ASP A 32 8.81 22.27 -3.99
CA ASP A 32 7.52 21.55 -3.99
C ASP A 32 7.61 20.03 -3.93
N SER A 33 8.75 19.45 -3.55
CA SER A 33 8.88 18.01 -3.43
C SER A 33 8.23 17.48 -2.13
N VAL A 34 7.52 16.35 -2.25
CA VAL A 34 6.99 15.65 -1.07
C VAL A 34 8.13 15.12 -0.21
N GLU A 35 8.07 15.37 1.10
CA GLU A 35 9.03 14.82 2.05
C GLU A 35 9.17 13.30 1.89
N PRO A 36 10.41 12.76 1.73
CA PRO A 36 10.63 11.32 1.63
C PRO A 36 10.16 10.57 2.88
N GLY A 37 9.69 9.34 2.70
CA GLY A 37 9.22 8.49 3.80
C GLY A 37 7.73 8.62 4.10
N ARG A 38 6.94 9.22 3.20
CA ARG A 38 5.48 9.24 3.29
C ARG A 38 4.86 8.21 2.37
N PHE A 39 3.81 7.51 2.80
CA PHE A 39 2.94 6.78 1.89
C PHE A 39 2.04 7.81 1.18
N VAL A 40 2.14 7.85 -0.15
CA VAL A 40 1.53 8.92 -0.97
C VAL A 40 0.45 8.44 -1.92
N TRP A 41 0.37 7.13 -2.14
CA TRP A 41 -0.60 6.52 -3.04
C TRP A 41 -0.79 5.03 -2.79
N HIS A 42 -1.94 4.50 -3.22
CA HIS A 42 -2.26 3.08 -3.19
C HIS A 42 -2.90 2.67 -4.52
N ASP A 43 -2.39 1.60 -5.15
CA ASP A 43 -3.02 0.98 -6.32
C ASP A 43 -3.56 -0.40 -5.97
N LEU A 44 -4.83 -0.65 -6.26
CA LEU A 44 -5.37 -2.00 -6.28
C LEU A 44 -5.02 -2.68 -7.60
N LEU A 45 -4.28 -3.77 -7.53
CA LEU A 45 -4.04 -4.66 -8.65
C LEU A 45 -5.14 -5.72 -8.62
N THR A 46 -5.94 -5.83 -9.66
CA THR A 46 -7.06 -6.78 -9.72
C THR A 46 -7.26 -7.34 -11.12
N LYS A 47 -7.84 -8.53 -11.20
CA LYS A 47 -8.27 -9.16 -12.46
C LYS A 47 -9.73 -8.87 -12.78
N ASP A 48 -10.50 -8.33 -11.84
CA ASP A 48 -11.89 -7.94 -12.04
C ASP A 48 -12.14 -6.52 -11.48
N VAL A 49 -11.90 -5.54 -12.33
CA VAL A 49 -12.12 -4.12 -12.02
C VAL A 49 -13.59 -3.85 -11.67
N SER A 50 -14.52 -4.53 -12.32
CA SER A 50 -15.95 -4.33 -12.09
C SER A 50 -16.38 -4.83 -10.72
N ALA A 51 -15.92 -6.01 -10.29
CA ALA A 51 -16.18 -6.52 -8.96
C ALA A 51 -15.54 -5.63 -7.89
N ALA A 52 -14.30 -5.14 -8.11
CA ALA A 52 -13.63 -4.22 -7.20
C ALA A 52 -14.41 -2.90 -7.05
N LYS A 53 -14.85 -2.29 -8.16
CA LYS A 53 -15.68 -1.06 -8.13
C LYS A 53 -16.97 -1.26 -7.34
N ARG A 54 -17.68 -2.37 -7.54
CA ARG A 54 -18.89 -2.67 -6.75
C ARG A 54 -18.56 -2.84 -5.28
N PHE A 55 -17.56 -3.66 -4.96
CA PHE A 55 -17.17 -3.97 -3.58
C PHE A 55 -16.81 -2.71 -2.80
N TYR A 56 -15.85 -1.93 -3.26
CA TYR A 56 -15.39 -0.72 -2.56
C TYR A 56 -16.41 0.42 -2.62
N GLY A 57 -17.21 0.50 -3.68
CA GLY A 57 -18.33 1.43 -3.79
C GLY A 57 -19.38 1.18 -2.72
N GLU A 58 -19.80 -0.06 -2.53
CA GLU A 58 -20.79 -0.43 -1.52
C GLU A 58 -20.24 -0.45 -0.10
N LEU A 59 -18.97 -0.85 0.08
CA LEU A 59 -18.37 -0.94 1.41
C LEU A 59 -18.02 0.44 1.99
N PHE A 60 -17.40 1.34 1.19
CA PHE A 60 -16.88 2.64 1.64
C PHE A 60 -17.60 3.85 1.04
N GLY A 61 -18.52 3.65 0.10
CA GLY A 61 -19.12 4.75 -0.64
C GLY A 61 -18.17 5.40 -1.65
N TRP A 62 -17.12 4.70 -2.06
CA TRP A 62 -16.20 5.24 -3.06
C TRP A 62 -16.87 5.44 -4.41
N ARG A 63 -16.49 6.52 -5.09
CA ARG A 63 -16.88 6.82 -6.46
C ARG A 63 -15.71 6.61 -7.40
N PHE A 64 -15.99 6.16 -8.60
CA PHE A 64 -14.97 5.75 -9.56
C PHE A 64 -15.05 6.57 -10.84
N GLU A 65 -13.89 6.92 -11.37
CA GLU A 65 -13.71 7.65 -12.61
C GLU A 65 -12.80 6.81 -13.51
N ASP A 66 -13.35 6.33 -14.64
CA ASP A 66 -12.57 5.59 -15.62
C ASP A 66 -11.71 6.58 -16.41
N THR A 67 -10.43 6.29 -16.49
CA THR A 67 -9.44 7.11 -17.19
C THR A 67 -8.44 6.21 -17.92
N LYS A 68 -7.46 6.83 -18.56
CA LYS A 68 -6.34 6.13 -19.18
C LYS A 68 -5.04 6.64 -18.63
N ARG A 69 -4.08 5.74 -18.64
CA ARG A 69 -2.69 6.04 -18.39
C ARG A 69 -1.87 5.57 -19.58
N GLY A 70 -1.40 6.52 -20.41
CA GLY A 70 -0.99 6.18 -21.76
C GLY A 70 -2.16 5.47 -22.47
N ASP A 71 -1.91 4.31 -23.04
CA ASP A 71 -2.94 3.54 -23.77
C ASP A 71 -3.72 2.54 -22.90
N ARG A 72 -3.42 2.47 -21.58
CA ARG A 72 -4.01 1.45 -20.70
C ARG A 72 -5.14 2.00 -19.84
N PRO A 73 -6.22 1.22 -19.65
CA PRO A 73 -7.29 1.56 -18.72
C PRO A 73 -6.76 1.71 -17.30
N TYR A 74 -7.27 2.72 -16.61
CA TYR A 74 -6.98 3.00 -15.21
C TYR A 74 -8.23 3.60 -14.55
N VAL A 75 -8.48 3.26 -13.31
CA VAL A 75 -9.62 3.81 -12.59
C VAL A 75 -9.14 4.60 -11.38
N LEU A 76 -9.66 5.81 -11.23
CA LEU A 76 -9.46 6.63 -10.04
C LEU A 76 -10.58 6.40 -9.05
N ALA A 77 -10.24 6.19 -7.78
CA ALA A 77 -11.19 6.07 -6.68
C ALA A 77 -11.18 7.35 -5.84
N ARG A 78 -12.37 7.83 -5.49
CA ARG A 78 -12.57 9.00 -4.63
C ARG A 78 -13.44 8.64 -3.43
N SER A 79 -13.02 9.10 -2.25
CA SER A 79 -13.82 9.09 -1.01
C SER A 79 -14.20 10.53 -0.67
N ALA A 80 -15.51 10.83 -0.60
CA ALA A 80 -16.01 12.19 -0.35
C ALA A 80 -15.33 13.28 -1.21
N GLY A 81 -15.10 12.98 -2.49
CA GLY A 81 -14.45 13.90 -3.43
C GLY A 81 -12.90 13.87 -3.43
N THR A 82 -12.28 13.36 -2.38
CA THR A 82 -10.80 13.23 -2.29
C THR A 82 -10.34 12.00 -3.05
N LEU A 83 -9.30 12.13 -3.87
CA LEU A 83 -8.62 10.99 -4.50
C LEU A 83 -7.96 10.13 -3.42
N VAL A 84 -8.25 8.83 -3.41
CA VAL A 84 -7.75 7.90 -2.40
C VAL A 84 -6.94 6.74 -2.97
N ALA A 85 -7.26 6.28 -4.19
CA ALA A 85 -6.60 5.12 -4.78
C ALA A 85 -6.72 5.09 -6.31
N GLY A 86 -5.93 4.19 -6.90
CA GLY A 86 -6.09 3.73 -8.27
C GLY A 86 -6.50 2.27 -8.34
N ILE A 87 -7.08 1.85 -9.46
CA ILE A 87 -7.33 0.44 -9.77
C ILE A 87 -6.68 0.11 -11.12
N VAL A 88 -5.88 -0.96 -11.11
CA VAL A 88 -5.12 -1.43 -12.26
C VAL A 88 -5.61 -2.82 -12.64
N ASP A 89 -6.02 -2.98 -13.90
CA ASP A 89 -6.29 -4.29 -14.48
C ASP A 89 -4.97 -5.04 -14.75
N VAL A 90 -4.82 -6.21 -14.14
CA VAL A 90 -3.62 -7.04 -14.28
C VAL A 90 -3.87 -8.33 -15.07
N ASN A 91 -4.99 -8.43 -15.80
CA ASN A 91 -5.32 -9.62 -16.59
C ASN A 91 -4.25 -9.98 -17.64
N ALA A 92 -3.57 -8.98 -18.21
CA ALA A 92 -2.47 -9.18 -19.15
C ALA A 92 -1.18 -9.72 -18.47
N ASN A 93 -1.14 -9.79 -17.13
CA ASN A 93 0.02 -10.28 -16.39
C ASN A 93 -0.36 -11.49 -15.54
N ALA A 94 -0.12 -12.69 -16.06
CA ALA A 94 -0.46 -13.95 -15.40
C ALA A 94 0.20 -14.13 -14.00
N ASN A 95 1.28 -13.40 -13.72
CA ASN A 95 2.04 -13.53 -12.47
C ASN A 95 1.69 -12.47 -11.42
N ALA A 96 0.88 -11.46 -11.78
CA ALA A 96 0.40 -10.49 -10.81
C ALA A 96 -0.85 -11.04 -10.09
N GLY A 97 -0.72 -11.31 -8.80
CA GLY A 97 -1.85 -11.61 -7.93
C GLY A 97 -2.61 -10.35 -7.53
N PRO A 98 -3.88 -10.49 -7.10
CA PRO A 98 -4.64 -9.38 -6.53
C PRO A 98 -3.96 -8.88 -5.25
N GLN A 99 -3.69 -7.57 -5.18
CA GLN A 99 -3.07 -6.97 -3.99
C GLN A 99 -3.23 -5.45 -4.00
N TRP A 100 -3.13 -4.85 -2.85
CA TRP A 100 -2.86 -3.43 -2.71
C TRP A 100 -1.35 -3.18 -2.81
N LEU A 101 -0.95 -2.21 -3.60
CA LEU A 101 0.42 -1.75 -3.74
C LEU A 101 0.50 -0.33 -3.18
N SER A 102 1.17 -0.19 -2.05
CA SER A 102 1.44 1.10 -1.41
C SER A 102 2.65 1.76 -2.04
N TYR A 103 2.64 3.09 -2.15
CA TYR A 103 3.74 3.88 -2.72
C TYR A 103 4.36 4.78 -1.67
N LEU A 104 5.65 4.57 -1.44
CA LEU A 104 6.48 5.36 -0.53
C LEU A 104 7.17 6.50 -1.29
N SER A 105 7.07 7.73 -0.78
CA SER A 105 7.81 8.86 -1.34
C SER A 105 9.30 8.73 -1.09
N VAL A 106 10.10 9.02 -2.12
CA VAL A 106 11.57 9.06 -2.08
C VAL A 106 12.08 10.34 -2.77
N ALA A 107 13.24 10.79 -2.35
CA ALA A 107 13.85 12.01 -2.94
C ALA A 107 14.30 11.81 -4.38
N ASP A 108 14.79 10.61 -4.71
CA ASP A 108 15.34 10.26 -6.04
C ASP A 108 15.09 8.78 -6.28
N VAL A 109 14.16 8.47 -7.19
CA VAL A 109 13.77 7.07 -7.49
C VAL A 109 14.93 6.29 -8.09
N ASP A 110 15.75 6.89 -8.95
CA ASP A 110 16.84 6.18 -9.63
C ASP A 110 17.94 5.78 -8.64
N LYS A 111 18.34 6.69 -7.75
CA LYS A 111 19.30 6.38 -6.68
C LYS A 111 18.73 5.35 -5.70
N THR A 112 17.46 5.49 -5.33
CA THR A 112 16.82 4.54 -4.41
C THR A 112 16.74 3.14 -5.01
N VAL A 113 16.45 3.02 -6.31
CA VAL A 113 16.44 1.72 -7.02
C VAL A 113 17.83 1.08 -7.04
N GLN A 114 18.90 1.86 -7.23
CA GLN A 114 20.28 1.35 -7.13
C GLN A 114 20.59 0.85 -5.73
N GLN A 115 20.21 1.61 -4.70
CA GLN A 115 20.35 1.20 -3.29
C GLN A 115 19.58 -0.08 -2.98
N VAL A 116 18.32 -0.21 -3.46
CA VAL A 116 17.53 -1.44 -3.31
C VAL A 116 18.29 -2.67 -3.83
N ARG A 117 18.91 -2.56 -5.01
CA ARG A 117 19.70 -3.65 -5.58
C ARG A 117 20.91 -4.00 -4.71
N SER A 118 21.63 -2.98 -4.22
CA SER A 118 22.79 -3.20 -3.36
C SER A 118 22.43 -3.78 -1.98
N ASP A 119 21.25 -3.48 -1.48
CA ASP A 119 20.72 -3.94 -0.19
C ASP A 119 19.98 -5.29 -0.28
N GLY A 120 20.08 -5.99 -1.42
CA GLY A 120 19.52 -7.34 -1.60
C GLY A 120 18.04 -7.38 -2.00
N GLY A 121 17.43 -6.23 -2.29
CA GLY A 121 16.10 -6.15 -2.90
C GLY A 121 16.13 -6.37 -4.41
N ARG A 122 14.96 -6.35 -5.03
CA ARG A 122 14.81 -6.53 -6.49
C ARG A 122 13.97 -5.40 -7.07
N VAL A 123 14.24 -5.03 -8.31
CA VAL A 123 13.43 -4.09 -9.08
C VAL A 123 12.43 -4.89 -9.90
N LEU A 124 11.15 -4.68 -9.65
CA LEU A 124 10.05 -5.35 -10.34
C LEU A 124 9.60 -4.52 -11.55
N VAL A 125 9.62 -3.20 -11.41
CA VAL A 125 9.36 -2.24 -12.51
C VAL A 125 10.39 -1.13 -12.45
N GLU A 126 11.12 -0.95 -13.53
CA GLU A 126 12.14 0.10 -13.65
C GLU A 126 11.52 1.50 -13.55
N PRO A 127 12.32 2.50 -13.12
CA PRO A 127 11.87 3.87 -13.00
C PRO A 127 11.27 4.42 -14.29
N ARG A 128 10.04 4.96 -14.19
CA ARG A 128 9.31 5.57 -15.32
C ARG A 128 8.76 6.93 -14.92
N ASN A 129 8.67 7.82 -15.91
CA ASN A 129 8.05 9.12 -15.74
C ASN A 129 6.54 9.03 -15.95
N PHE A 130 5.81 9.69 -15.04
CA PHE A 130 4.39 9.99 -15.12
C PHE A 130 4.17 11.49 -14.97
N PRO A 131 3.02 12.05 -15.33
CA PRO A 131 2.79 13.50 -15.23
C PRO A 131 3.06 14.08 -13.84
N SER A 132 2.70 13.35 -12.77
CA SER A 132 2.79 13.80 -11.38
C SER A 132 3.99 13.26 -10.60
N ALA A 133 4.71 12.25 -11.13
CA ALA A 133 5.80 11.60 -10.42
C ALA A 133 6.76 10.87 -11.37
N ARG A 134 7.97 10.57 -10.87
CA ARG A 134 8.78 9.46 -11.34
C ARG A 134 8.61 8.31 -10.36
N ALA A 135 8.38 7.09 -10.85
CA ALA A 135 8.04 5.98 -9.98
C ALA A 135 8.63 4.65 -10.46
N ALA A 136 8.83 3.72 -9.52
CA ALA A 136 9.30 2.36 -9.72
C ALA A 136 8.52 1.40 -8.82
N VAL A 137 8.61 0.09 -9.07
CA VAL A 137 8.17 -0.93 -8.10
C VAL A 137 9.35 -1.82 -7.78
N ILE A 138 9.51 -2.07 -6.50
CA ILE A 138 10.56 -2.95 -5.97
C ILE A 138 9.95 -4.11 -5.19
N ALA A 139 10.74 -5.15 -4.95
CA ALA A 139 10.53 -6.06 -3.85
C ALA A 139 11.70 -5.89 -2.87
N ASP A 140 11.39 -5.82 -1.60
CA ASP A 140 12.41 -5.78 -0.55
C ASP A 140 13.15 -7.14 -0.44
N PRO A 141 14.17 -7.29 0.42
CA PRO A 141 14.91 -8.55 0.58
C PRO A 141 14.04 -9.73 1.04
N GLN A 142 12.88 -9.49 1.64
CA GLN A 142 11.94 -10.53 2.03
C GLN A 142 10.87 -10.81 0.96
N GLY A 143 10.89 -10.07 -0.15
CA GLY A 143 10.00 -10.25 -1.28
C GLY A 143 8.77 -9.36 -1.29
N ALA A 144 8.57 -8.51 -0.28
CA ALA A 144 7.42 -7.61 -0.21
C ALA A 144 7.45 -6.54 -1.31
N PRO A 145 6.40 -6.42 -2.13
CA PRO A 145 6.31 -5.40 -3.14
C PRO A 145 6.04 -4.02 -2.53
N LEU A 146 6.70 -3.00 -3.07
CA LEU A 146 6.53 -1.61 -2.68
C LEU A 146 6.71 -0.70 -3.90
N GLY A 147 5.80 0.23 -4.10
CA GLY A 147 5.98 1.34 -5.03
C GLY A 147 6.91 2.40 -4.43
N LEU A 148 7.80 2.94 -5.26
CA LEU A 148 8.61 4.11 -4.93
C LEU A 148 8.13 5.27 -5.79
N ALA A 149 7.95 6.46 -5.19
CA ALA A 149 7.47 7.64 -5.89
C ALA A 149 8.28 8.89 -5.55
N GLN A 150 8.90 9.49 -6.56
CA GLN A 150 9.43 10.83 -6.51
C GLN A 150 8.36 11.78 -7.05
N VAL A 151 7.59 12.35 -6.14
CA VAL A 151 6.43 13.19 -6.46
C VAL A 151 6.88 14.60 -6.79
N ARG A 152 6.35 15.19 -7.87
CA ARG A 152 6.73 16.49 -8.39
C ARG A 152 6.01 17.67 -7.76
N ARG A 153 5.00 17.43 -6.94
CA ARG A 153 4.21 18.46 -6.25
C ARG A 153 4.07 18.12 -4.80
N ASN A 154 4.04 19.14 -3.96
CA ASN A 154 3.74 18.93 -2.55
C ASN A 154 2.29 18.43 -2.42
N LEU A 155 2.13 17.22 -1.90
CA LEU A 155 0.83 16.65 -1.59
C LEU A 155 0.47 16.99 -0.14
N PRO A 156 -0.79 17.29 0.15
CA PRO A 156 -1.24 17.41 1.53
C PRO A 156 -0.78 16.20 2.35
N ASP A 157 -0.35 16.44 3.58
CA ASP A 157 0.00 15.39 4.53
C ASP A 157 -1.10 15.36 5.63
N PRO A 158 -2.25 14.72 5.37
CA PRO A 158 -3.39 14.79 6.27
C PRO A 158 -3.01 14.20 7.64
N VAL A 159 -3.21 15.00 8.68
CA VAL A 159 -3.03 14.56 10.07
C VAL A 159 -4.27 13.76 10.52
N ASN A 160 -5.44 14.14 10.02
CA ASN A 160 -6.72 13.53 10.34
C ASN A 160 -7.44 13.12 9.05
N PRO A 161 -7.22 11.90 8.54
CA PRO A 161 -7.98 11.37 7.41
C PRO A 161 -9.45 11.19 7.81
N ALA A 162 -10.33 11.29 6.81
CA ALA A 162 -11.74 10.98 6.99
C ALA A 162 -12.01 9.48 6.82
N PRO A 163 -13.13 8.95 7.35
CA PRO A 163 -13.57 7.60 7.06
C PRO A 163 -13.62 7.31 5.55
N GLY A 164 -13.16 6.13 5.15
CA GLY A 164 -12.99 5.74 3.76
C GLY A 164 -11.67 6.18 3.13
N GLN A 165 -10.75 6.77 3.88
CA GLN A 165 -9.41 7.16 3.41
C GLN A 165 -8.33 6.27 4.02
N PHE A 166 -7.23 6.07 3.28
CA PHE A 166 -6.04 5.43 3.83
C PHE A 166 -5.37 6.33 4.85
N PHE A 167 -4.85 5.72 5.93
CA PHE A 167 -4.23 6.49 7.01
C PHE A 167 -2.99 5.83 7.59
N TRP A 168 -2.76 4.54 7.32
CA TRP A 168 -1.65 3.77 7.84
C TRP A 168 -1.25 2.68 6.86
N ASP A 169 0.02 2.30 6.90
CA ASP A 169 0.56 1.12 6.23
C ASP A 169 1.34 0.31 7.25
N GLU A 170 1.19 -1.01 7.24
CA GLU A 170 1.85 -1.90 8.19
C GLU A 170 2.63 -2.98 7.46
N TYR A 171 3.93 -3.05 7.76
CA TYR A 171 4.77 -4.08 7.20
C TYR A 171 4.68 -5.36 8.03
N LEU A 172 4.30 -6.44 7.39
CA LEU A 172 4.26 -7.79 7.96
C LEU A 172 5.56 -8.51 7.62
N ALA A 173 6.48 -8.64 8.59
CA ALA A 173 7.83 -9.15 8.36
C ALA A 173 7.98 -10.62 8.76
N ARG A 174 8.78 -11.39 8.02
CA ARG A 174 9.32 -12.67 8.52
C ARG A 174 10.51 -12.47 9.44
N ASP A 175 11.28 -11.41 9.22
CA ASP A 175 12.43 -10.98 10.02
C ASP A 175 12.34 -9.46 10.21
N ALA A 176 11.82 -9.05 11.36
CA ALA A 176 11.60 -7.64 11.67
C ALA A 176 12.91 -6.84 11.71
N GLY A 177 14.00 -7.44 12.22
CA GLY A 177 15.30 -6.79 12.31
C GLY A 177 15.86 -6.43 10.93
N LYS A 178 15.88 -7.41 10.01
CA LYS A 178 16.32 -7.16 8.62
C LYS A 178 15.44 -6.16 7.88
N ALA A 179 14.12 -6.22 8.11
CA ALA A 179 13.20 -5.25 7.53
C ALA A 179 13.47 -3.84 8.05
N LEU A 180 13.63 -3.66 9.36
CA LEU A 180 13.96 -2.37 9.96
C LEU A 180 15.24 -1.78 9.37
N ASP A 181 16.30 -2.59 9.26
CA ASP A 181 17.57 -2.14 8.69
C ASP A 181 17.43 -1.72 7.23
N PHE A 182 16.68 -2.47 6.44
CA PHE A 182 16.40 -2.12 5.05
C PHE A 182 15.60 -0.81 4.94
N TYR A 183 14.48 -0.68 5.64
CA TYR A 183 13.62 0.51 5.52
C TYR A 183 14.22 1.75 6.18
N LYS A 184 15.06 1.62 7.20
CA LYS A 184 15.88 2.72 7.73
C LYS A 184 16.81 3.29 6.67
N ARG A 185 17.51 2.42 5.94
CA ARG A 185 18.39 2.87 4.85
C ARG A 185 17.62 3.44 3.66
N LEU A 186 16.51 2.77 3.28
CA LEU A 186 15.71 3.16 2.11
C LEU A 186 15.07 4.53 2.25
N ALA A 187 14.46 4.82 3.40
CA ALA A 187 13.61 6.01 3.60
C ALA A 187 14.11 6.94 4.71
N GLY A 188 15.17 6.57 5.42
CA GLY A 188 15.66 7.31 6.56
C GLY A 188 14.69 7.25 7.75
N PHE A 189 13.99 6.14 7.94
CA PHE A 189 13.13 5.95 9.09
C PHE A 189 13.93 5.75 10.37
N GLU A 190 13.44 6.37 11.44
CA GLU A 190 13.73 5.98 12.81
C GLU A 190 12.66 4.99 13.26
N SER A 191 13.00 4.08 14.18
CA SER A 191 12.02 3.17 14.76
C SER A 191 11.93 3.33 16.26
N ALA A 192 10.72 3.27 16.78
CA ALA A 192 10.44 3.17 18.21
C ALA A 192 9.58 1.94 18.46
N ILE A 193 9.91 1.14 19.46
CA ILE A 193 9.04 0.06 19.94
C ILE A 193 7.88 0.76 20.67
N SER A 194 6.65 0.54 20.18
CA SER A 194 5.45 1.11 20.82
C SER A 194 4.78 0.13 21.76
N GLU A 195 4.85 -1.17 21.45
CA GLU A 195 4.26 -2.24 22.24
C GLU A 195 5.07 -3.52 22.11
N SER A 196 5.10 -4.30 23.20
CA SER A 196 5.47 -5.72 23.16
C SER A 196 4.30 -6.51 23.72
N ARG A 197 3.59 -7.24 22.86
CA ARG A 197 2.48 -8.11 23.27
C ARG A 197 2.83 -9.56 22.97
N GLN A 198 2.75 -10.42 23.98
CA GLN A 198 3.03 -11.86 23.85
C GLN A 198 4.42 -12.15 23.22
N GLY A 199 5.42 -11.29 23.49
CA GLY A 199 6.77 -11.42 22.94
C GLY A 199 6.93 -10.95 21.49
N ILE A 200 5.89 -10.34 20.90
CA ILE A 200 5.95 -9.73 19.56
C ILE A 200 6.12 -8.22 19.73
N GLU A 201 7.23 -7.69 19.22
CA GLU A 201 7.48 -6.25 19.20
C GLU A 201 6.78 -5.61 18.01
N TYR A 202 6.07 -4.51 18.30
CA TYR A 202 5.51 -3.64 17.28
C TYR A 202 6.36 -2.39 17.16
N HIS A 203 6.89 -2.14 15.99
CA HIS A 203 7.74 -0.99 15.71
C HIS A 203 6.93 0.08 14.97
N VAL A 204 7.01 1.31 15.45
CA VAL A 204 6.53 2.49 14.71
C VAL A 204 7.69 3.09 13.94
N LEU A 205 7.59 3.10 12.62
CA LEU A 205 8.51 3.77 11.72
C LEU A 205 8.18 5.26 11.70
N ARG A 206 9.16 6.10 12.03
CA ARG A 206 9.01 7.54 12.18
C ARG A 206 9.93 8.29 11.25
N LYS A 207 9.41 9.40 10.72
CA LYS A 207 10.19 10.46 10.08
C LYS A 207 9.43 11.76 10.29
N ALA A 208 9.96 12.66 11.13
CA ALA A 208 9.27 13.80 11.70
C ALA A 208 8.04 13.38 12.55
N ARG A 209 7.19 12.47 12.06
CA ARG A 209 6.04 11.86 12.77
C ARG A 209 5.94 10.36 12.47
N ALA A 210 5.02 9.67 13.11
CA ALA A 210 4.70 8.27 12.79
C ALA A 210 4.22 8.17 11.34
N ARG A 211 4.76 7.18 10.59
CA ARG A 211 4.48 6.99 9.16
C ARG A 211 3.94 5.60 8.85
N ALA A 212 4.39 4.58 9.57
CA ALA A 212 4.01 3.20 9.33
C ALA A 212 4.24 2.33 10.56
N GLY A 213 3.66 1.15 10.54
CA GLY A 213 3.93 0.07 11.48
C GLY A 213 4.82 -1.01 10.87
N LEU A 214 5.48 -1.77 11.73
CA LEU A 214 6.19 -2.99 11.36
C LEU A 214 6.13 -3.98 12.50
N PHE A 215 5.73 -5.21 12.22
CA PHE A 215 5.83 -6.27 13.20
C PHE A 215 6.25 -7.60 12.55
N GLN A 216 6.84 -8.47 13.36
CA GLN A 216 7.22 -9.79 12.93
C GLN A 216 6.02 -10.74 12.97
N LEU A 217 5.76 -11.38 11.84
CA LEU A 217 4.78 -12.46 11.79
C LEU A 217 5.24 -13.60 12.72
N PRO A 218 4.34 -14.15 13.55
CA PRO A 218 4.64 -15.36 14.31
C PRO A 218 5.15 -16.48 13.42
N ALA A 219 6.12 -17.25 13.88
CA ALA A 219 6.69 -18.37 13.12
C ALA A 219 5.64 -19.42 12.71
N THR A 220 4.54 -19.49 13.48
CA THR A 220 3.41 -20.36 13.20
C THR A 220 2.48 -19.85 12.10
N THR A 221 2.64 -18.59 11.67
CA THR A 221 1.81 -18.01 10.61
C THR A 221 2.18 -18.62 9.28
N SER A 222 1.23 -19.32 8.66
CA SER A 222 1.37 -19.92 7.33
C SER A 222 0.49 -19.19 6.31
N GLY A 223 0.93 -19.20 5.05
CA GLY A 223 0.15 -18.62 3.94
C GLY A 223 0.13 -17.09 3.88
N VAL A 224 0.84 -16.40 4.77
CA VAL A 224 1.05 -14.96 4.71
C VAL A 224 2.50 -14.69 4.35
N GLU A 225 2.73 -14.10 3.20
CA GLU A 225 4.07 -13.66 2.78
C GLU A 225 4.33 -12.23 3.27
N PRO A 226 5.61 -11.82 3.45
CA PRO A 226 5.94 -10.45 3.78
C PRO A 226 5.28 -9.47 2.81
N ASN A 227 4.61 -8.47 3.36
CA ASN A 227 3.91 -7.47 2.55
C ASN A 227 3.63 -6.20 3.34
N TRP A 228 3.29 -5.13 2.61
CA TRP A 228 2.71 -3.92 3.15
C TRP A 228 1.18 -4.05 3.12
N LEU A 229 0.56 -4.05 4.30
CA LEU A 229 -0.89 -4.05 4.47
C LEU A 229 -1.37 -2.61 4.67
N PRO A 230 -2.12 -2.04 3.74
CA PRO A 230 -2.69 -0.71 3.94
C PRO A 230 -3.95 -0.75 4.82
N TYR A 231 -4.21 0.37 5.48
CA TYR A 231 -5.31 0.55 6.42
C TYR A 231 -6.22 1.66 5.98
N VAL A 232 -7.51 1.39 5.90
CA VAL A 232 -8.57 2.38 5.68
C VAL A 232 -9.23 2.72 7.01
N LEU A 233 -9.34 4.02 7.29
CA LEU A 233 -10.07 4.52 8.44
C LEU A 233 -11.58 4.27 8.26
N VAL A 234 -12.21 3.72 9.29
CA VAL A 234 -13.65 3.48 9.31
C VAL A 234 -14.24 3.76 10.70
N ASN A 235 -15.53 4.03 10.77
CA ASN A 235 -16.19 4.30 12.05
C ASN A 235 -16.48 3.01 12.84
N ASP A 236 -16.81 1.92 12.14
CA ASP A 236 -17.15 0.64 12.76
C ASP A 236 -16.60 -0.52 11.91
N PRO A 237 -15.39 -1.03 12.23
CA PRO A 237 -14.79 -2.13 11.49
C PRO A 237 -15.60 -3.42 11.56
N ALA A 238 -16.26 -3.71 12.70
CA ALA A 238 -17.03 -4.93 12.88
C ALA A 238 -18.29 -4.91 12.02
N ALA A 239 -19.04 -3.81 12.02
CA ALA A 239 -20.22 -3.64 11.18
C ALA A 239 -19.90 -3.72 9.68
N LEU A 240 -18.79 -3.09 9.24
CA LEU A 240 -18.34 -3.20 7.85
C LEU A 240 -17.87 -4.62 7.52
N GLY A 241 -17.12 -5.26 8.43
CA GLY A 241 -16.67 -6.64 8.29
C GLY A 241 -17.85 -7.61 8.06
N ALA A 242 -18.96 -7.44 8.77
CA ALA A 242 -20.15 -8.27 8.61
C ALA A 242 -20.77 -8.20 7.20
N ARG A 243 -20.54 -7.10 6.46
CA ARG A 243 -21.06 -6.91 5.09
C ARG A 243 -20.18 -7.53 4.01
N VAL A 244 -18.90 -7.77 4.31
CA VAL A 244 -17.87 -8.19 3.35
C VAL A 244 -18.25 -9.46 2.59
N GLY A 245 -18.77 -10.47 3.29
CA GLY A 245 -19.18 -11.74 2.67
C GLY A 245 -20.31 -11.57 1.64
N GLY A 246 -21.31 -10.75 1.95
CA GLY A 246 -22.41 -10.43 1.03
C GLY A 246 -21.99 -9.65 -0.21
N LEU A 247 -20.82 -9.00 -0.16
CA LEU A 247 -20.22 -8.26 -1.26
C LEU A 247 -19.20 -9.10 -2.08
N GLY A 248 -19.06 -10.39 -1.75
CA GLY A 248 -18.15 -11.30 -2.45
C GLY A 248 -16.72 -11.32 -1.91
N GLY A 249 -16.42 -10.57 -0.85
CA GLY A 249 -15.14 -10.62 -0.15
C GLY A 249 -15.15 -11.66 0.99
N ARG A 250 -14.09 -11.65 1.80
CA ARG A 250 -14.00 -12.52 2.99
C ARG A 250 -13.27 -11.82 4.14
N ILE A 251 -13.58 -12.20 5.37
CA ILE A 251 -12.83 -11.78 6.55
C ILE A 251 -11.59 -12.66 6.67
N LEU A 252 -10.41 -12.02 6.76
CA LEU A 252 -9.13 -12.68 7.04
C LEU A 252 -8.82 -12.67 8.53
N LEU A 253 -9.16 -11.58 9.23
CA LEU A 253 -8.98 -11.42 10.66
C LEU A 253 -10.21 -10.70 11.23
N PRO A 254 -11.06 -11.36 12.03
CA PRO A 254 -12.22 -10.71 12.62
C PRO A 254 -11.84 -9.75 13.76
N ALA A 255 -12.72 -8.80 14.07
CA ALA A 255 -12.58 -7.99 15.27
C ALA A 255 -12.54 -8.89 16.52
N ALA A 256 -11.63 -8.56 17.43
CA ALA A 256 -11.52 -9.27 18.70
C ALA A 256 -10.96 -8.33 19.79
N PRO A 257 -11.48 -8.41 21.03
CA PRO A 257 -11.07 -7.49 22.10
C PRO A 257 -9.57 -7.45 22.35
N GLU A 258 -8.89 -8.58 22.20
CA GLU A 258 -7.45 -8.71 22.38
C GLU A 258 -6.61 -8.07 21.25
N ARG A 259 -7.26 -7.67 20.14
CA ARG A 259 -6.62 -7.01 19.00
C ARG A 259 -7.09 -5.58 18.90
N ARG A 260 -6.22 -4.64 19.32
CA ARG A 260 -6.51 -3.19 19.28
C ARG A 260 -7.93 -2.87 19.84
N ASN A 261 -8.31 -3.54 20.95
CA ASN A 261 -9.63 -3.39 21.60
C ASN A 261 -10.82 -3.59 20.64
N GLY A 262 -10.71 -4.53 19.70
CA GLY A 262 -11.77 -4.82 18.73
C GLY A 262 -11.89 -3.81 17.58
N SER A 263 -10.98 -2.83 17.49
CA SER A 263 -11.04 -1.76 16.49
C SER A 263 -10.44 -2.13 15.13
N LEU A 264 -9.99 -3.37 14.93
CA LEU A 264 -9.33 -3.85 13.71
C LEU A 264 -10.07 -5.05 13.11
N VAL A 265 -10.30 -5.01 11.80
CA VAL A 265 -10.72 -6.14 10.97
C VAL A 265 -9.81 -6.18 9.74
N VAL A 266 -9.30 -7.35 9.35
CA VAL A 266 -8.62 -7.51 8.06
C VAL A 266 -9.52 -8.30 7.13
N ILE A 267 -9.71 -7.79 5.94
CA ILE A 267 -10.56 -8.36 4.90
C ILE A 267 -9.75 -8.70 3.65
N ALA A 268 -10.31 -9.53 2.79
CA ALA A 268 -9.91 -9.61 1.39
C ALA A 268 -11.10 -9.20 0.52
N ASP A 269 -10.83 -8.45 -0.54
CA ASP A 269 -11.82 -8.11 -1.55
C ASP A 269 -12.20 -9.34 -2.40
N PRO A 270 -13.15 -9.26 -3.34
CA PRO A 270 -13.53 -10.38 -4.21
C PRO A 270 -12.38 -10.96 -5.02
N GLY A 271 -11.38 -10.15 -5.37
CA GLY A 271 -10.16 -10.58 -6.04
C GLY A 271 -9.19 -11.31 -5.10
N GLY A 272 -9.27 -11.08 -3.80
CA GLY A 272 -8.39 -11.63 -2.77
C GLY A 272 -7.37 -10.62 -2.22
N ALA A 273 -7.40 -9.35 -2.62
CA ALA A 273 -6.49 -8.33 -2.10
C ALA A 273 -6.77 -8.02 -0.62
N PRO A 274 -5.77 -8.17 0.29
CA PRO A 274 -5.96 -7.89 1.71
C PRO A 274 -6.00 -6.39 1.99
N LEU A 275 -6.86 -5.99 2.94
CA LEU A 275 -7.02 -4.62 3.41
C LEU A 275 -7.42 -4.60 4.87
N ALA A 276 -6.83 -3.73 5.66
CA ALA A 276 -7.20 -3.53 7.05
C ALA A 276 -8.24 -2.39 7.19
N LEU A 277 -9.27 -2.65 7.98
CA LEU A 277 -10.29 -1.68 8.40
C LEU A 277 -10.02 -1.34 9.86
N GLN A 278 -9.84 -0.08 10.19
CA GLN A 278 -9.58 0.29 11.56
C GLN A 278 -10.27 1.57 11.96
N LYS A 279 -10.74 1.61 13.20
CA LYS A 279 -11.28 2.79 13.87
C LYS A 279 -10.16 3.52 14.60
N TYR A 280 -10.16 4.85 14.57
CA TYR A 280 -9.25 5.72 15.30
C TYR A 280 -9.99 6.44 16.44
N PRO A 281 -9.39 6.71 17.59
CA PRO A 281 -8.09 6.22 18.07
C PRO A 281 -8.13 4.76 18.48
N PHE A 282 -6.97 4.08 18.53
CA PHE A 282 -6.81 2.67 18.87
C PHE A 282 -5.89 2.45 20.07
#